data_6b67bdd40ad969c0c9ee7e74d5557bc6
#
_entry.id   6b67bdd40ad969c0c9ee7e74d5557bc6
#
_cell.length_a   1.000
_cell.length_b   1.000
_cell.length_c   1.000
_cell.angle_alpha   90.00
_cell.angle_beta   90.00
_cell.angle_gamma   90.00
#
_symmetry.space_group_name_H-M   'P 1'
#
loop_
_entity.id
_entity.type
_entity.pdbx_description
1 polymer ?
#
loop_
_entity_poly.entity_id
_entity_poly.type
_entity_poly.pdbx_seq_one_letter_code
_entity_poly.pdbx_strand_id
1 'polypeptide(L)'
;MLDLLLFIYIGLIVISVLIQKGGKTDYLALETTTSLRGIAAIGIILHHLSERTHNGILFCRLMPMSGYILVTFFFFLSGYGLVTQYMVKKENYLNGFIQKRVSYLLIIYCLDIIIYTIIGNIMGKGYSLWDMAQSLFNAKIPLNAWYMVVQILFYVFFYISFVNNKISLEQKIIVVFVLQTCFLVYCLVRGISNTWYLSNYGFSLGMIWARNEKIIREKLQMRYLKVFAMSLVAFLFFYLLPVFTDHICQESIASPIRIVCRLISSPLSGVVVMVIVYKCCPITRIWKHLGTMSLEIYLIHGLVYTYLRGPWLFIENEFLWTVMTIILTIVIAVPMHVVDNKISLKIKDMYMLRHNG
;
A
#
# COMPACT_ATOMS: atom_id res chain seq x y z
N MET A 1 -22.45 11.48 11.12
CA MET A 1 -21.19 12.27 11.26
C MET A 1 -19.99 11.57 10.58
N LEU A 2 -19.83 10.24 10.68
CA LEU A 2 -18.73 9.54 9.97
C LEU A 2 -18.85 9.62 8.44
N ASP A 3 -20.08 9.58 7.89
CA ASP A 3 -20.29 9.80 6.45
C ASP A 3 -19.80 11.20 6.01
N LEU A 4 -19.88 12.22 6.87
CA LEU A 4 -19.34 13.55 6.60
C LEU A 4 -17.80 13.50 6.43
N LEU A 5 -17.09 12.71 7.24
CA LEU A 5 -15.63 12.53 7.06
C LEU A 5 -15.29 11.88 5.72
N LEU A 6 -16.10 10.90 5.29
CA LEU A 6 -15.94 10.29 3.96
C LEU A 6 -16.15 11.32 2.85
N PHE A 7 -17.21 12.16 2.95
CA PHE A 7 -17.46 13.21 1.98
C PHE A 7 -16.38 14.30 2.00
N ILE A 8 -15.84 14.65 3.15
CA ILE A 8 -14.70 15.58 3.26
C ILE A 8 -13.48 14.98 2.56
N TYR A 9 -13.15 13.71 2.82
CA TYR A 9 -12.02 13.03 2.21
C TYR A 9 -12.15 13.00 0.67
N ILE A 10 -13.30 12.58 0.15
CA ILE A 10 -13.58 12.58 -1.30
C ILE A 10 -13.56 14.00 -1.86
N GLY A 11 -14.17 14.96 -1.16
CA GLY A 11 -14.21 16.36 -1.54
C GLY A 11 -12.81 16.97 -1.68
N LEU A 12 -11.90 16.68 -0.74
CA LEU A 12 -10.51 17.12 -0.80
C LEU A 12 -9.76 16.53 -2.01
N ILE A 13 -10.05 15.29 -2.40
CA ILE A 13 -9.48 14.68 -3.62
C ILE A 13 -10.03 15.41 -4.85
N VAL A 14 -11.34 15.63 -4.93
CA VAL A 14 -11.98 16.32 -6.06
C VAL A 14 -11.46 17.75 -6.18
N ILE A 15 -11.39 18.49 -5.09
CA ILE A 15 -10.82 19.85 -5.03
C ILE A 15 -9.37 19.85 -5.54
N SER A 16 -8.57 18.86 -5.14
CA SER A 16 -7.18 18.74 -5.60
C SER A 16 -7.08 18.62 -7.12
N VAL A 17 -7.99 17.84 -7.73
CA VAL A 17 -8.09 17.69 -9.19
C VAL A 17 -8.52 18.99 -9.85
N LEU A 18 -9.51 19.71 -9.25
CA LEU A 18 -10.03 20.95 -9.81
C LEU A 18 -9.01 22.10 -9.78
N ILE A 19 -8.21 22.18 -8.71
CA ILE A 19 -7.15 23.19 -8.60
C ILE A 19 -6.05 22.96 -9.66
N GLN A 20 -5.79 21.70 -10.01
CA GLN A 20 -4.75 21.34 -10.96
C GLN A 20 -5.16 21.51 -12.45
N LYS A 21 -6.41 21.88 -12.73
CA LYS A 21 -6.91 22.16 -14.09
C LYS A 21 -6.09 23.29 -14.73
N GLY A 22 -5.10 22.91 -15.56
CA GLY A 22 -4.25 23.85 -16.32
C GLY A 22 -2.78 23.50 -16.40
N GLY A 23 -2.28 22.64 -15.52
CA GLY A 23 -0.89 22.14 -15.56
C GLY A 23 -0.80 20.83 -16.33
N LYS A 24 0.08 20.75 -17.35
CA LYS A 24 0.47 19.48 -18.01
C LYS A 24 1.38 18.67 -17.08
N THR A 25 0.85 18.21 -15.94
CA THR A 25 1.66 17.39 -15.03
C THR A 25 1.57 15.93 -15.48
N ASP A 26 2.72 15.30 -15.58
CA ASP A 26 2.78 13.88 -15.91
C ASP A 26 2.12 13.05 -14.79
N TYR A 27 1.20 12.17 -15.17
CA TYR A 27 0.46 11.31 -14.24
C TYR A 27 1.34 10.31 -13.48
N LEU A 28 2.57 10.09 -13.96
CA LEU A 28 3.59 9.24 -13.32
C LEU A 28 4.76 10.06 -12.73
N ALA A 29 4.70 11.39 -12.76
CA ALA A 29 5.68 12.22 -12.10
C ALA A 29 5.79 11.89 -10.61
N LEU A 30 6.96 12.10 -10.03
CA LEU A 30 7.21 11.85 -8.61
C LEU A 30 6.20 12.61 -7.72
N GLU A 31 5.85 13.83 -8.11
CA GLU A 31 4.87 14.65 -7.37
C GLU A 31 3.47 14.03 -7.36
N THR A 32 3.03 13.53 -8.53
CA THR A 32 1.73 12.85 -8.68
C THR A 32 1.70 11.58 -7.84
N THR A 33 2.69 10.71 -8.02
CA THR A 33 2.78 9.44 -7.31
C THR A 33 2.94 9.62 -5.80
N THR A 34 3.63 10.67 -5.36
CA THR A 34 3.74 11.02 -3.94
C THR A 34 2.39 11.50 -3.39
N SER A 35 1.69 12.39 -4.10
CA SER A 35 0.34 12.83 -3.69
C SER A 35 -0.64 11.67 -3.57
N LEU A 36 -0.60 10.74 -4.53
CA LEU A 36 -1.44 9.53 -4.49
C LEU A 36 -1.13 8.62 -3.29
N ARG A 37 0.13 8.52 -2.87
CA ARG A 37 0.48 7.82 -1.63
C ARG A 37 -0.13 8.49 -0.40
N GLY A 38 -0.15 9.83 -0.36
CA GLY A 38 -0.78 10.58 0.74
C GLY A 38 -2.28 10.32 0.81
N ILE A 39 -2.96 10.35 -0.33
CA ILE A 39 -4.37 10.00 -0.43
C ILE A 39 -4.59 8.57 0.05
N ALA A 40 -3.83 7.61 -0.45
CA ALA A 40 -3.97 6.20 -0.08
C ALA A 40 -3.68 5.95 1.42
N ALA A 41 -2.71 6.65 2.02
CA ALA A 41 -2.39 6.52 3.43
C ALA A 41 -3.55 6.96 4.34
N ILE A 42 -4.19 8.10 4.04
CA ILE A 42 -5.40 8.52 4.76
C ILE A 42 -6.55 7.54 4.52
N GLY A 43 -6.72 7.07 3.28
CA GLY A 43 -7.72 6.04 2.96
C GLY A 43 -7.55 4.77 3.79
N ILE A 44 -6.32 4.30 4.04
CA ILE A 44 -6.05 3.13 4.90
C ILE A 44 -6.43 3.38 6.35
N ILE A 45 -6.18 4.57 6.90
CA ILE A 45 -6.65 4.92 8.25
C ILE A 45 -8.18 4.81 8.29
N LEU A 46 -8.88 5.44 7.34
CA LEU A 46 -10.35 5.41 7.25
C LEU A 46 -10.88 3.98 7.09
N HIS A 47 -10.22 3.15 6.29
CA HIS A 47 -10.55 1.73 6.14
C HIS A 47 -10.53 1.00 7.50
N HIS A 48 -9.42 1.06 8.23
CA HIS A 48 -9.30 0.36 9.50
C HIS A 48 -10.20 0.91 10.60
N LEU A 49 -10.50 2.20 10.58
CA LEU A 49 -11.47 2.80 11.50
C LEU A 49 -12.90 2.38 11.18
N SER A 50 -13.24 2.26 9.89
CA SER A 50 -14.58 1.83 9.48
C SER A 50 -14.93 0.40 9.89
N GLU A 51 -13.93 -0.47 10.03
CA GLU A 51 -14.10 -1.83 10.55
C GLU A 51 -14.40 -1.88 12.06
N ARG A 52 -14.25 -0.77 12.77
CA ARG A 52 -14.34 -0.64 14.25
C ARG A 52 -15.36 0.38 14.69
N THR A 53 -16.15 0.89 13.77
CA THR A 53 -17.22 1.85 14.00
C THR A 53 -18.54 1.31 13.48
N HIS A 54 -19.66 1.78 14.05
CA HIS A 54 -21.01 1.33 13.72
C HIS A 54 -21.89 2.47 13.20
N ASN A 55 -21.45 3.72 13.38
CA ASN A 55 -22.19 4.91 12.98
C ASN A 55 -21.72 5.44 11.63
N GLY A 56 -22.59 5.47 10.63
CA GLY A 56 -22.29 5.95 9.28
C GLY A 56 -22.59 4.90 8.23
N ILE A 57 -23.67 5.14 7.48
CA ILE A 57 -24.19 4.14 6.53
C ILE A 57 -23.19 3.93 5.38
N LEU A 58 -22.72 5.01 4.76
CA LEU A 58 -21.80 4.95 3.63
C LEU A 58 -20.38 4.63 4.08
N PHE A 59 -19.93 5.22 5.18
CA PHE A 59 -18.59 5.01 5.73
C PHE A 59 -18.37 3.54 6.06
N CYS A 60 -19.30 2.91 6.83
CA CYS A 60 -19.20 1.51 7.24
C CYS A 60 -19.47 0.51 6.09
N ARG A 61 -20.04 0.94 4.96
CA ARG A 61 -20.26 0.07 3.80
C ARG A 61 -19.14 0.13 2.78
N LEU A 62 -18.62 1.32 2.48
CA LEU A 62 -17.68 1.53 1.38
C LEU A 62 -16.22 1.36 1.83
N MET A 63 -15.87 1.88 3.01
CA MET A 63 -14.48 1.88 3.46
C MET A 63 -13.93 0.49 3.82
N PRO A 64 -14.68 -0.45 4.45
CA PRO A 64 -14.15 -1.79 4.72
C PRO A 64 -13.73 -2.56 3.46
N MET A 65 -14.38 -2.28 2.33
CA MET A 65 -14.06 -2.91 1.05
C MET A 65 -12.88 -2.27 0.32
N SER A 66 -12.35 -1.13 0.80
CA SER A 66 -11.29 -0.37 0.13
C SER A 66 -9.87 -0.84 0.45
N GLY A 67 -9.65 -1.55 1.56
CA GLY A 67 -8.31 -1.83 2.09
C GLY A 67 -7.40 -2.52 1.09
N TYR A 68 -7.83 -3.63 0.50
CA TYR A 68 -7.01 -4.36 -0.47
C TYR A 68 -6.74 -3.54 -1.76
N ILE A 69 -7.66 -2.64 -2.15
CA ILE A 69 -7.49 -1.72 -3.29
C ILE A 69 -6.38 -0.71 -3.00
N LEU A 70 -6.42 -0.09 -1.81
CA LEU A 70 -5.44 0.90 -1.38
C LEU A 70 -4.04 0.29 -1.25
N VAL A 71 -3.94 -0.91 -0.68
CA VAL A 71 -2.66 -1.63 -0.57
C VAL A 71 -2.15 -2.06 -1.95
N THR A 72 -3.02 -2.50 -2.86
CA THR A 72 -2.65 -2.79 -4.25
C THR A 72 -1.96 -1.60 -4.91
N PHE A 73 -2.46 -0.41 -4.64
CA PHE A 73 -1.88 0.81 -5.18
C PHE A 73 -0.48 1.08 -4.62
N PHE A 74 -0.22 0.84 -3.35
CA PHE A 74 1.13 0.94 -2.78
C PHE A 74 2.09 -0.07 -3.44
N PHE A 75 1.66 -1.33 -3.60
CA PHE A 75 2.45 -2.32 -4.32
C PHE A 75 2.69 -1.92 -5.78
N PHE A 76 1.67 -1.40 -6.47
CA PHE A 76 1.80 -0.90 -7.84
C PHE A 76 2.89 0.19 -7.95
N LEU A 77 2.82 1.22 -7.12
CA LEU A 77 3.82 2.30 -7.13
C LEU A 77 5.22 1.78 -6.80
N SER A 78 5.32 0.78 -5.94
CA SER A 78 6.57 0.13 -5.57
C SER A 78 7.18 -0.61 -6.78
N GLY A 79 6.42 -1.49 -7.42
CA GLY A 79 6.87 -2.23 -8.60
C GLY A 79 7.19 -1.32 -9.78
N TYR A 80 6.36 -0.31 -10.04
CA TYR A 80 6.60 0.71 -11.06
C TYR A 80 7.92 1.44 -10.83
N GLY A 81 8.14 1.95 -9.61
CA GLY A 81 9.34 2.71 -9.27
C GLY A 81 10.63 1.88 -9.38
N LEU A 82 10.59 0.60 -8.99
CA LEU A 82 11.76 -0.28 -9.09
C LEU A 82 12.15 -0.52 -10.55
N VAL A 83 11.20 -0.88 -11.42
CA VAL A 83 11.49 -1.14 -12.83
C VAL A 83 11.90 0.12 -13.57
N THR A 84 11.25 1.26 -13.31
CA THR A 84 11.64 2.55 -13.89
C THR A 84 13.09 2.90 -13.54
N GLN A 85 13.49 2.76 -12.27
CA GLN A 85 14.87 3.00 -11.86
C GLN A 85 15.85 1.98 -12.47
N TYR A 86 15.46 0.72 -12.56
CA TYR A 86 16.28 -0.30 -13.21
C TYR A 86 16.46 -0.02 -14.72
N MET A 87 15.41 0.42 -15.42
CA MET A 87 15.51 0.75 -16.86
C MET A 87 16.48 1.91 -17.13
N VAL A 88 16.57 2.88 -16.21
CA VAL A 88 17.50 4.01 -16.31
C VAL A 88 18.92 3.62 -15.91
N LYS A 89 19.11 2.96 -14.77
CA LYS A 89 20.44 2.71 -14.17
C LYS A 89 21.01 1.34 -14.50
N LYS A 90 20.20 0.47 -15.11
CA LYS A 90 20.55 -0.93 -15.43
C LYS A 90 21.09 -1.67 -14.19
N GLU A 91 22.13 -2.44 -14.35
CA GLU A 91 22.75 -3.26 -13.29
C GLU A 91 23.28 -2.41 -12.13
N ASN A 92 23.71 -1.20 -12.39
CA ASN A 92 24.15 -0.28 -11.33
C ASN A 92 23.05 0.02 -10.29
N TYR A 93 21.78 -0.17 -10.65
CA TYR A 93 20.67 -0.03 -9.70
C TYR A 93 20.68 -1.11 -8.62
N LEU A 94 21.20 -2.29 -8.94
CA LEU A 94 21.24 -3.43 -8.02
C LEU A 94 22.41 -3.33 -7.04
N ASN A 95 23.39 -2.48 -7.31
CA ASN A 95 24.53 -2.27 -6.43
C ASN A 95 24.07 -1.67 -5.10
N GLY A 96 24.20 -2.48 -4.03
CA GLY A 96 23.72 -2.11 -2.69
C GLY A 96 22.19 -2.05 -2.56
N PHE A 97 21.44 -2.71 -3.45
CA PHE A 97 19.98 -2.73 -3.38
C PHE A 97 19.46 -3.30 -2.06
N ILE A 98 20.03 -4.43 -1.63
CA ILE A 98 19.64 -5.07 -0.36
C ILE A 98 19.86 -4.12 0.81
N GLN A 99 21.03 -3.48 0.89
CA GLN A 99 21.36 -2.55 1.97
C GLN A 99 20.46 -1.30 1.93
N LYS A 100 20.27 -0.71 0.76
CA LYS A 100 19.56 0.58 0.60
C LYS A 100 18.04 0.43 0.64
N ARG A 101 17.49 -0.75 0.34
CA ARG A 101 16.06 -0.97 0.24
C ARG A 101 15.54 -2.00 1.24
N VAL A 102 16.09 -3.21 1.26
CA VAL A 102 15.62 -4.29 2.15
C VAL A 102 16.01 -4.00 3.59
N SER A 103 17.32 -3.74 3.86
CA SER A 103 17.78 -3.46 5.23
C SER A 103 17.15 -2.19 5.80
N TYR A 104 16.91 -1.16 4.98
CA TYR A 104 16.19 0.04 5.40
C TYR A 104 14.78 -0.30 5.90
N LEU A 105 13.98 -0.99 5.11
CA LEU A 105 12.62 -1.37 5.52
C LEU A 105 12.62 -2.29 6.74
N LEU A 106 13.59 -3.22 6.82
CA LEU A 106 13.72 -4.12 7.96
C LEU A 106 14.04 -3.36 9.25
N ILE A 107 14.96 -2.37 9.21
CA ILE A 107 15.30 -1.54 10.36
C ILE A 107 14.08 -0.74 10.83
N ILE A 108 13.38 -0.09 9.92
CA ILE A 108 12.17 0.67 10.26
C ILE A 108 11.11 -0.26 10.87
N TYR A 109 10.92 -1.44 10.31
CA TYR A 109 9.99 -2.43 10.85
C TYR A 109 10.39 -2.93 12.24
N CYS A 110 11.69 -3.16 12.49
CA CYS A 110 12.17 -3.51 13.83
C CYS A 110 11.91 -2.40 14.84
N LEU A 111 12.12 -1.14 14.46
CA LEU A 111 11.82 0.00 15.33
C LEU A 111 10.32 0.09 15.65
N ASP A 112 9.48 -0.17 14.67
CA ASP A 112 8.03 -0.20 14.87
C ASP A 112 7.61 -1.34 15.82
N ILE A 113 8.16 -2.54 15.67
CA ILE A 113 7.96 -3.66 16.62
C ILE A 113 8.34 -3.24 18.05
N ILE A 114 9.48 -2.56 18.22
CA ILE A 114 9.93 -2.10 19.54
C ILE A 114 8.93 -1.08 20.13
N ILE A 115 8.52 -0.08 19.36
CA ILE A 115 7.56 0.95 19.80
C ILE A 115 6.23 0.31 20.21
N TYR A 116 5.68 -0.58 19.37
CA TYR A 116 4.43 -1.28 19.67
C TYR A 116 4.55 -2.19 20.89
N THR A 117 5.70 -2.85 21.08
CA THR A 117 5.94 -3.69 22.25
C THR A 117 5.98 -2.87 23.55
N ILE A 118 6.74 -1.76 23.55
CA ILE A 118 6.84 -0.88 24.72
C ILE A 118 5.47 -0.33 25.10
N ILE A 119 4.78 0.30 24.15
CA ILE A 119 3.46 0.91 24.40
C ILE A 119 2.42 -0.16 24.71
N GLY A 120 2.43 -1.28 23.99
CA GLY A 120 1.53 -2.41 24.24
C GLY A 120 1.71 -2.98 25.64
N ASN A 121 2.95 -3.12 26.14
CA ASN A 121 3.22 -3.60 27.50
C ASN A 121 2.80 -2.59 28.57
N ILE A 122 2.97 -1.30 28.32
CA ILE A 122 2.38 -0.25 29.17
C ILE A 122 0.84 -0.39 29.23
N MET A 123 0.20 -0.76 28.11
CA MET A 123 -1.24 -1.02 28.03
C MET A 123 -1.65 -2.40 28.58
N GLY A 124 -0.74 -3.20 29.14
CA GLY A 124 -1.01 -4.50 29.73
C GLY A 124 -1.08 -5.68 28.75
N LYS A 125 -0.53 -5.57 27.53
CA LYS A 125 -0.54 -6.66 26.53
C LYS A 125 0.39 -7.82 26.86
N GLY A 126 1.46 -7.60 27.64
CA GLY A 126 2.39 -8.65 28.07
C GLY A 126 3.23 -9.26 26.94
N TYR A 127 3.59 -8.49 25.93
CA TYR A 127 4.42 -8.96 24.83
C TYR A 127 5.83 -9.34 25.31
N SER A 128 6.29 -10.53 24.92
CA SER A 128 7.62 -11.06 25.20
C SER A 128 8.63 -10.75 24.09
N LEU A 129 9.92 -10.97 24.36
CA LEU A 129 10.97 -10.91 23.33
C LEU A 129 10.73 -11.96 22.21
N TRP A 130 10.13 -13.10 22.57
CA TRP A 130 9.77 -14.11 21.58
C TRP A 130 8.66 -13.63 20.64
N ASP A 131 7.64 -12.94 21.16
CA ASP A 131 6.61 -12.33 20.33
C ASP A 131 7.19 -11.29 19.37
N MET A 132 8.19 -10.49 19.82
CA MET A 132 8.90 -9.55 18.95
C MET A 132 9.63 -10.28 17.81
N ALA A 133 10.39 -11.33 18.13
CA ALA A 133 11.13 -12.10 17.13
C ALA A 133 10.19 -12.77 16.11
N GLN A 134 9.10 -13.36 16.56
CA GLN A 134 8.09 -13.95 15.67
C GLN A 134 7.44 -12.90 14.78
N SER A 135 7.25 -11.68 15.24
CA SER A 135 6.59 -10.59 14.51
C SER A 135 7.30 -10.20 13.24
N LEU A 136 8.61 -10.45 13.14
CA LEU A 136 9.37 -10.26 11.90
C LEU A 136 8.80 -11.07 10.72
N PHE A 137 8.11 -12.16 10.99
CA PHE A 137 7.59 -13.07 9.97
C PHE A 137 6.06 -13.12 9.93
N ASN A 138 5.39 -13.03 11.08
CA ASN A 138 3.94 -13.20 11.19
C ASN A 138 3.18 -11.89 11.42
N ALA A 139 3.88 -10.76 11.54
CA ALA A 139 3.32 -9.42 11.78
C ALA A 139 2.31 -9.37 12.95
N LYS A 140 2.60 -10.10 14.05
CA LYS A 140 1.69 -10.22 15.20
C LYS A 140 1.62 -8.93 16.03
N ILE A 141 2.75 -8.27 16.26
CA ILE A 141 2.82 -7.12 17.18
C ILE A 141 2.43 -5.82 16.51
N PRO A 142 3.06 -5.31 15.43
CA PRO A 142 2.48 -4.12 14.82
C PRO A 142 1.19 -4.50 14.11
N LEU A 143 0.09 -3.89 14.51
CA LEU A 143 -1.19 -4.10 13.86
C LEU A 143 -1.10 -3.72 12.39
N ASN A 144 -1.60 -4.58 11.51
CA ASN A 144 -1.60 -4.41 10.06
C ASN A 144 -0.21 -4.44 9.39
N ALA A 145 0.86 -4.79 10.11
CA ALA A 145 2.23 -4.79 9.58
C ALA A 145 2.53 -5.91 8.56
N TRP A 146 1.56 -6.79 8.25
CA TRP A 146 1.68 -7.81 7.21
C TRP A 146 2.19 -7.23 5.88
N TYR A 147 1.76 -6.01 5.53
CA TYR A 147 2.24 -5.30 4.34
C TYR A 147 3.75 -5.11 4.33
N MET A 148 4.38 -4.78 5.48
CA MET A 148 5.84 -4.60 5.57
C MET A 148 6.58 -5.90 5.27
N VAL A 149 6.11 -7.02 5.83
CA VAL A 149 6.71 -8.33 5.58
C VAL A 149 6.60 -8.69 4.09
N VAL A 150 5.43 -8.52 3.50
CA VAL A 150 5.20 -8.80 2.07
C VAL A 150 5.99 -7.84 1.18
N GLN A 151 6.09 -6.56 1.53
CA GLN A 151 6.88 -5.59 0.77
C GLN A 151 8.38 -5.92 0.76
N ILE A 152 8.92 -6.32 1.93
CA ILE A 152 10.31 -6.78 2.05
C ILE A 152 10.52 -8.03 1.19
N LEU A 153 9.61 -9.01 1.26
CA LEU A 153 9.65 -10.22 0.45
C LEU A 153 9.65 -9.91 -1.05
N PHE A 154 8.82 -8.97 -1.51
CA PHE A 154 8.77 -8.56 -2.92
C PHE A 154 10.04 -7.85 -3.38
N TYR A 155 10.69 -7.11 -2.50
CA TYR A 155 12.00 -6.53 -2.82
C TYR A 155 13.08 -7.61 -2.96
N VAL A 156 13.01 -8.66 -2.15
CA VAL A 156 13.88 -9.84 -2.30
C VAL A 156 13.58 -10.57 -3.62
N PHE A 157 12.31 -10.79 -3.96
CA PHE A 157 11.90 -11.40 -5.24
C PHE A 157 12.41 -10.58 -6.44
N PHE A 158 12.24 -9.25 -6.37
CA PHE A 158 12.78 -8.35 -7.38
C PHE A 158 14.29 -8.52 -7.50
N TYR A 159 15.04 -8.45 -6.41
CA TYR A 159 16.49 -8.55 -6.44
C TYR A 159 16.96 -9.86 -7.04
N ILE A 160 16.47 -11.00 -6.57
CA ILE A 160 16.83 -12.34 -7.07
C ILE A 160 16.55 -12.44 -8.58
N SER A 161 15.41 -11.94 -9.04
CA SER A 161 15.02 -12.02 -10.45
C SER A 161 15.85 -11.09 -11.33
N PHE A 162 16.25 -9.92 -10.82
CA PHE A 162 16.90 -8.88 -11.61
C PHE A 162 18.42 -8.99 -11.65
N VAL A 163 19.04 -9.68 -10.72
CA VAL A 163 20.49 -9.97 -10.70
C VAL A 163 20.90 -10.86 -11.90
N ASN A 164 20.03 -11.70 -12.41
CA ASN A 164 20.35 -12.55 -13.55
C ASN A 164 20.36 -11.75 -14.86
N ASN A 165 21.55 -11.46 -15.40
CA ASN A 165 21.71 -10.66 -16.61
C ASN A 165 21.48 -11.45 -17.91
N LYS A 166 21.31 -12.78 -17.83
CA LYS A 166 21.10 -13.65 -19.00
C LYS A 166 19.68 -13.63 -19.52
N ILE A 167 18.70 -13.14 -18.74
CA ILE A 167 17.29 -13.12 -19.09
C ILE A 167 16.79 -11.70 -19.38
N SER A 168 15.81 -11.61 -20.28
CA SER A 168 15.21 -10.32 -20.68
C SER A 168 14.44 -9.67 -19.52
N LEU A 169 14.21 -8.35 -19.62
CA LEU A 169 13.38 -7.61 -18.64
C LEU A 169 11.99 -8.26 -18.47
N GLU A 170 11.41 -8.75 -19.55
CA GLU A 170 10.13 -9.46 -19.52
C GLU A 170 10.19 -10.72 -18.71
N GLN A 171 11.20 -11.56 -18.95
CA GLN A 171 11.41 -12.79 -18.20
C GLN A 171 11.67 -12.52 -16.72
N LYS A 172 12.40 -11.44 -16.36
CA LYS A 172 12.59 -11.01 -14.97
C LYS A 172 11.24 -10.70 -14.30
N ILE A 173 10.36 -9.97 -14.99
CA ILE A 173 9.02 -9.65 -14.49
C ILE A 173 8.17 -10.91 -14.33
N ILE A 174 8.24 -11.84 -15.27
CA ILE A 174 7.56 -13.14 -15.19
C ILE A 174 8.06 -13.95 -13.98
N VAL A 175 9.36 -13.97 -13.72
CA VAL A 175 9.92 -14.67 -12.54
C VAL A 175 9.36 -14.07 -11.25
N VAL A 176 9.29 -12.73 -11.13
CA VAL A 176 8.66 -12.09 -9.95
C VAL A 176 7.19 -12.49 -9.81
N PHE A 177 6.44 -12.49 -10.92
CA PHE A 177 5.03 -12.92 -10.92
C PHE A 177 4.87 -14.37 -10.47
N VAL A 178 5.74 -15.28 -10.94
CA VAL A 178 5.75 -16.69 -10.51
C VAL A 178 6.05 -16.80 -9.02
N LEU A 179 7.05 -16.07 -8.51
CA LEU A 179 7.39 -16.08 -7.08
C LEU A 179 6.22 -15.53 -6.21
N GLN A 180 5.51 -14.51 -6.68
CA GLN A 180 4.31 -14.02 -6.01
C GLN A 180 3.18 -15.06 -6.02
N THR A 181 3.04 -15.82 -7.12
CA THR A 181 2.05 -16.90 -7.21
C THR A 181 2.44 -18.08 -6.30
N CYS A 182 3.71 -18.42 -6.19
CA CYS A 182 4.19 -19.41 -5.21
C CYS A 182 3.89 -18.97 -3.77
N PHE A 183 4.09 -17.68 -3.47
CA PHE A 183 3.74 -17.14 -2.16
C PHE A 183 2.23 -17.18 -1.89
N LEU A 184 1.39 -16.87 -2.90
CA LEU A 184 -0.07 -17.02 -2.81
C LEU A 184 -0.45 -18.47 -2.49
N VAL A 185 0.09 -19.44 -3.23
CA VAL A 185 -0.18 -20.86 -2.99
C VAL A 185 0.26 -21.28 -1.58
N TYR A 186 1.44 -20.84 -1.15
CA TYR A 186 1.90 -21.07 0.23
C TYR A 186 0.90 -20.51 1.26
N CYS A 187 0.42 -19.28 1.09
CA CYS A 187 -0.57 -18.68 1.98
C CYS A 187 -1.89 -19.49 2.03
N LEU A 188 -2.37 -19.93 0.86
CA LEU A 188 -3.60 -20.74 0.77
C LEU A 188 -3.43 -22.10 1.48
N VAL A 189 -2.32 -22.79 1.23
CA VAL A 189 -2.05 -24.10 1.85
C VAL A 189 -1.88 -23.99 3.37
N ARG A 190 -1.29 -22.89 3.85
CA ARG A 190 -1.08 -22.64 5.28
C ARG A 190 -2.28 -22.00 5.98
N GLY A 191 -3.36 -21.71 5.28
CA GLY A 191 -4.54 -21.03 5.85
C GLY A 191 -4.24 -19.62 6.35
N ILE A 192 -3.25 -18.92 5.75
CA ILE A 192 -2.89 -17.55 6.11
C ILE A 192 -3.99 -16.60 5.64
N SER A 193 -4.32 -15.59 6.45
CA SER A 193 -5.36 -14.60 6.15
C SER A 193 -5.22 -14.02 4.73
N ASN A 194 -6.34 -13.84 4.08
CA ASN A 194 -6.43 -13.32 2.71
C ASN A 194 -5.82 -11.92 2.53
N THR A 195 -5.71 -11.15 3.58
CA THR A 195 -5.03 -9.84 3.57
C THR A 195 -3.60 -9.94 3.05
N TRP A 196 -2.89 -11.04 3.34
CA TRP A 196 -1.50 -11.23 2.95
C TRP A 196 -1.26 -11.41 1.44
N TYR A 197 -2.28 -11.73 0.66
CA TYR A 197 -2.09 -12.07 -0.76
C TYR A 197 -3.04 -11.39 -1.75
N LEU A 198 -4.17 -10.84 -1.30
CA LEU A 198 -5.15 -10.26 -2.24
C LEU A 198 -4.61 -9.08 -3.05
N SER A 199 -3.68 -8.30 -2.49
CA SER A 199 -3.12 -7.10 -3.13
C SER A 199 -1.84 -7.34 -3.92
N ASN A 200 -1.28 -8.54 -3.87
CA ASN A 200 0.09 -8.84 -4.30
C ASN A 200 0.38 -8.53 -5.77
N TYR A 201 -0.57 -8.85 -6.66
CA TYR A 201 -0.39 -8.64 -8.09
C TYR A 201 -0.35 -7.16 -8.52
N GLY A 202 -0.67 -6.24 -7.61
CA GLY A 202 -0.39 -4.83 -7.80
C GLY A 202 1.08 -4.54 -8.10
N PHE A 203 2.00 -5.25 -7.43
CA PHE A 203 3.44 -5.08 -7.63
C PHE A 203 3.87 -5.48 -9.05
N SER A 204 3.48 -6.67 -9.52
CA SER A 204 3.77 -7.10 -10.90
C SER A 204 3.06 -6.21 -11.94
N LEU A 205 1.84 -5.74 -11.66
CA LEU A 205 1.16 -4.79 -12.53
C LEU A 205 1.96 -3.49 -12.67
N GLY A 206 2.50 -2.95 -11.57
CA GLY A 206 3.36 -1.76 -11.60
C GLY A 206 4.62 -1.98 -12.45
N MET A 207 5.25 -3.16 -12.33
CA MET A 207 6.42 -3.52 -13.14
C MET A 207 6.07 -3.60 -14.64
N ILE A 208 4.95 -4.25 -14.99
CA ILE A 208 4.44 -4.35 -16.36
C ILE A 208 4.10 -2.96 -16.91
N TRP A 209 3.52 -2.10 -16.09
CA TRP A 209 3.19 -0.73 -16.47
C TRP A 209 4.43 0.07 -16.81
N ALA A 210 5.46 0.03 -15.97
CA ALA A 210 6.74 0.70 -16.20
C ALA A 210 7.40 0.27 -17.50
N ARG A 211 7.44 -1.05 -17.77
CA ARG A 211 7.98 -1.60 -19.02
C ARG A 211 7.24 -1.13 -20.26
N ASN A 212 5.92 -1.02 -20.17
CA ASN A 212 5.05 -0.72 -21.32
C ASN A 212 4.51 0.72 -21.29
N GLU A 213 5.09 1.61 -20.49
CA GLU A 213 4.57 2.96 -20.27
C GLU A 213 4.29 3.73 -21.57
N LYS A 214 5.21 3.68 -22.54
CA LYS A 214 5.05 4.35 -23.83
C LYS A 214 3.79 3.87 -24.57
N ILE A 215 3.62 2.56 -24.69
CA ILE A 215 2.47 1.94 -25.39
C ILE A 215 1.16 2.26 -24.66
N ILE A 216 1.18 2.21 -23.31
CA ILE A 216 0.00 2.55 -22.51
C ILE A 216 -0.37 4.01 -22.68
N ARG A 217 0.61 4.92 -22.67
CA ARG A 217 0.40 6.36 -22.88
C ARG A 217 -0.20 6.66 -24.25
N GLU A 218 0.32 6.04 -25.31
CA GLU A 218 -0.23 6.15 -26.66
C GLU A 218 -1.67 5.65 -26.73
N LYS A 219 -1.99 4.51 -26.13
CA LYS A 219 -3.36 3.98 -26.06
C LYS A 219 -4.31 4.90 -25.27
N LEU A 220 -3.84 5.47 -24.17
CA LEU A 220 -4.63 6.41 -23.37
C LEU A 220 -4.86 7.72 -24.14
N GLN A 221 -3.88 8.18 -24.89
CA GLN A 221 -4.02 9.37 -25.72
C GLN A 221 -5.06 9.17 -26.84
N MET A 222 -5.02 8.03 -27.53
CA MET A 222 -5.88 7.76 -28.69
C MET A 222 -7.29 7.27 -28.31
N ARG A 223 -7.44 6.50 -27.24
CA ARG A 223 -8.67 5.73 -26.93
C ARG A 223 -9.05 5.79 -25.46
N TYR A 224 -8.87 6.94 -24.81
CA TYR A 224 -9.09 7.11 -23.37
C TYR A 224 -10.43 6.55 -22.88
N LEU A 225 -11.55 7.01 -23.46
CA LEU A 225 -12.88 6.59 -23.02
C LEU A 225 -13.10 5.08 -23.16
N LYS A 226 -12.58 4.47 -24.23
CA LYS A 226 -12.68 3.02 -24.43
C LYS A 226 -11.88 2.28 -23.35
N VAL A 227 -10.62 2.69 -23.09
CA VAL A 227 -9.78 2.06 -22.08
C VAL A 227 -10.37 2.23 -20.68
N PHE A 228 -10.88 3.44 -20.38
CA PHE A 228 -11.55 3.72 -19.10
C PHE A 228 -12.80 2.86 -18.91
N ALA A 229 -13.71 2.85 -19.90
CA ALA A 229 -14.95 2.07 -19.82
C ALA A 229 -14.66 0.57 -19.67
N MET A 230 -13.74 0.03 -20.48
CA MET A 230 -13.38 -1.40 -20.40
C MET A 230 -12.76 -1.77 -19.05
N SER A 231 -11.83 -0.96 -18.55
CA SER A 231 -11.19 -1.23 -17.26
C SER A 231 -12.17 -1.10 -16.10
N LEU A 232 -13.07 -0.11 -16.15
CA LEU A 232 -14.09 0.10 -15.13
C LEU A 232 -15.11 -1.03 -15.10
N VAL A 233 -15.63 -1.44 -16.27
CA VAL A 233 -16.58 -2.56 -16.39
C VAL A 233 -15.95 -3.85 -15.90
N ALA A 234 -14.72 -4.16 -16.32
CA ALA A 234 -14.00 -5.34 -15.86
C ALA A 234 -13.78 -5.31 -14.33
N PHE A 235 -13.35 -4.16 -13.79
CA PHE A 235 -13.19 -4.00 -12.34
C PHE A 235 -14.52 -4.22 -11.61
N LEU A 236 -15.58 -3.52 -12.01
CA LEU A 236 -16.89 -3.61 -11.36
C LEU A 236 -17.48 -5.02 -11.45
N PHE A 237 -17.29 -5.72 -12.56
CA PHE A 237 -17.74 -7.10 -12.70
C PHE A 237 -17.11 -8.00 -11.62
N PHE A 238 -15.79 -8.05 -11.52
CA PHE A 238 -15.10 -8.88 -10.53
C PHE A 238 -15.24 -8.35 -9.08
N TYR A 239 -15.47 -7.07 -8.91
CA TYR A 239 -15.70 -6.47 -7.59
C TYR A 239 -17.07 -6.79 -7.02
N LEU A 240 -18.11 -6.77 -7.87
CA LEU A 240 -19.51 -6.99 -7.49
C LEU A 240 -19.93 -8.47 -7.53
N LEU A 241 -19.28 -9.30 -8.36
CA LEU A 241 -19.63 -10.71 -8.50
C LEU A 241 -19.68 -11.46 -7.16
N PRO A 242 -18.77 -11.28 -6.21
CA PRO A 242 -18.86 -11.88 -4.89
C PRO A 242 -20.16 -11.54 -4.12
N VAL A 243 -20.63 -10.31 -4.25
CA VAL A 243 -21.88 -9.88 -3.59
C VAL A 243 -23.07 -10.75 -4.05
N PHE A 244 -23.13 -11.04 -5.34
CA PHE A 244 -24.20 -11.92 -5.87
C PHE A 244 -24.00 -13.37 -5.47
N THR A 245 -22.76 -13.88 -5.55
CA THR A 245 -22.48 -15.29 -5.22
C THR A 245 -22.68 -15.58 -3.74
N ASP A 246 -22.39 -14.64 -2.84
CA ASP A 246 -22.61 -14.76 -1.41
C ASP A 246 -24.10 -14.90 -1.04
N HIS A 247 -25.01 -14.40 -1.90
CA HIS A 247 -26.46 -14.54 -1.69
C HIS A 247 -27.06 -15.82 -2.30
N ILE A 248 -26.42 -16.42 -3.29
CA ILE A 248 -27.01 -17.52 -4.09
C ILE A 248 -26.31 -18.86 -3.81
N CYS A 249 -25.00 -18.83 -3.51
CA CYS A 249 -24.17 -20.02 -3.38
C CYS A 249 -23.92 -20.39 -1.90
N GLN A 250 -23.69 -21.68 -1.66
CA GLN A 250 -23.17 -22.13 -0.37
C GLN A 250 -21.74 -21.59 -0.15
N GLU A 251 -21.34 -21.40 1.11
CA GLU A 251 -20.03 -20.82 1.48
C GLU A 251 -18.85 -21.60 0.90
N SER A 252 -18.98 -22.92 0.76
CA SER A 252 -17.94 -23.77 0.11
C SER A 252 -17.65 -23.40 -1.34
N ILE A 253 -18.63 -22.81 -2.04
CA ILE A 253 -18.51 -22.34 -3.43
C ILE A 253 -18.25 -20.85 -3.46
N ALA A 254 -18.93 -20.07 -2.64
CA ALA A 254 -18.82 -18.61 -2.59
C ALA A 254 -17.42 -18.16 -2.14
N SER A 255 -16.81 -18.83 -1.16
CA SER A 255 -15.50 -18.46 -0.63
C SER A 255 -14.36 -18.52 -1.67
N PRO A 256 -14.16 -19.61 -2.44
CA PRO A 256 -13.18 -19.63 -3.54
C PRO A 256 -13.44 -18.57 -4.62
N ILE A 257 -14.72 -18.38 -5.01
CA ILE A 257 -15.09 -17.38 -6.01
C ILE A 257 -14.72 -15.98 -5.51
N ARG A 258 -15.01 -15.67 -4.25
CA ARG A 258 -14.67 -14.40 -3.59
C ARG A 258 -13.16 -14.14 -3.63
N ILE A 259 -12.33 -15.14 -3.32
CA ILE A 259 -10.87 -15.03 -3.37
C ILE A 259 -10.41 -14.74 -4.81
N VAL A 260 -10.84 -15.52 -5.79
CA VAL A 260 -10.46 -15.35 -7.19
C VAL A 260 -10.90 -13.98 -7.71
N CYS A 261 -12.14 -13.58 -7.46
CA CYS A 261 -12.64 -12.27 -7.88
C CYS A 261 -11.85 -11.11 -7.27
N ARG A 262 -11.47 -11.20 -6.00
CA ARG A 262 -10.65 -10.18 -5.34
C ARG A 262 -9.22 -10.15 -5.88
N LEU A 263 -8.61 -11.30 -6.19
CA LEU A 263 -7.29 -11.38 -6.83
C LEU A 263 -7.27 -10.73 -8.21
N ILE A 264 -8.38 -10.77 -8.96
CA ILE A 264 -8.50 -10.15 -10.27
C ILE A 264 -8.90 -8.67 -10.14
N SER A 265 -9.88 -8.34 -9.30
CA SER A 265 -10.34 -6.95 -9.12
C SER A 265 -9.26 -6.06 -8.50
N SER A 266 -8.37 -6.61 -7.68
CA SER A 266 -7.26 -5.89 -7.06
C SER A 266 -6.34 -5.22 -8.11
N PRO A 267 -5.66 -5.91 -9.02
CA PRO A 267 -4.86 -5.24 -10.05
C PRO A 267 -5.72 -4.40 -11.02
N LEU A 268 -6.97 -4.80 -11.34
CA LEU A 268 -7.87 -4.00 -12.15
C LEU A 268 -8.19 -2.65 -11.51
N SER A 269 -8.34 -2.58 -10.19
CA SER A 269 -8.51 -1.31 -9.48
C SER A 269 -7.31 -0.38 -9.69
N GLY A 270 -6.08 -0.94 -9.65
CA GLY A 270 -4.86 -0.20 -9.97
C GLY A 270 -4.88 0.38 -11.39
N VAL A 271 -5.34 -0.40 -12.38
CA VAL A 271 -5.53 0.08 -13.76
C VAL A 271 -6.53 1.23 -13.80
N VAL A 272 -7.71 1.08 -13.18
CA VAL A 272 -8.76 2.13 -13.17
C VAL A 272 -8.23 3.41 -12.54
N VAL A 273 -7.56 3.32 -11.39
CA VAL A 273 -6.96 4.49 -10.71
C VAL A 273 -5.95 5.18 -11.64
N MET A 274 -5.04 4.44 -12.27
CA MET A 274 -4.03 5.04 -13.15
C MET A 274 -4.63 5.67 -14.41
N VAL A 275 -5.70 5.08 -14.95
CA VAL A 275 -6.44 5.67 -16.08
C VAL A 275 -7.15 6.96 -15.67
N ILE A 276 -7.73 7.02 -14.48
CA ILE A 276 -8.31 8.26 -13.93
C ILE A 276 -7.22 9.32 -13.74
N VAL A 277 -6.11 8.95 -13.10
CA VAL A 277 -5.00 9.87 -12.80
C VAL A 277 -4.34 10.42 -14.07
N TYR A 278 -4.38 9.68 -15.18
CA TYR A 278 -3.91 10.18 -16.48
C TYR A 278 -4.59 11.49 -16.92
N LYS A 279 -5.86 11.69 -16.55
CA LYS A 279 -6.63 12.93 -16.83
C LYS A 279 -6.80 13.83 -15.61
N CYS A 280 -6.76 13.27 -14.41
CA CYS A 280 -7.17 13.89 -13.17
C CYS A 280 -6.08 13.73 -12.10
N CYS A 281 -4.97 14.47 -12.22
CA CYS A 281 -3.88 14.39 -11.25
C CYS A 281 -4.25 15.14 -9.96
N PRO A 282 -4.44 14.47 -8.81
CA PRO A 282 -4.79 15.12 -7.55
C PRO A 282 -3.54 15.60 -6.82
N ILE A 283 -2.90 16.68 -7.28
CA ILE A 283 -1.66 17.20 -6.71
C ILE A 283 -1.95 18.43 -5.86
N THR A 284 -1.62 18.35 -4.56
CA THR A 284 -1.56 19.50 -3.66
C THR A 284 -0.38 19.40 -2.71
N ARG A 285 -0.01 20.51 -2.10
CA ARG A 285 1.06 20.51 -1.07
C ARG A 285 0.74 19.56 0.09
N ILE A 286 -0.53 19.50 0.49
CA ILE A 286 -1.00 18.64 1.59
C ILE A 286 -0.81 17.18 1.23
N TRP A 287 -1.34 16.73 0.08
CA TRP A 287 -1.21 15.34 -0.34
C TRP A 287 0.25 14.93 -0.58
N LYS A 288 1.07 15.82 -1.14
CA LYS A 288 2.52 15.58 -1.28
C LYS A 288 3.19 15.39 0.09
N HIS A 289 2.90 16.25 1.03
CA HIS A 289 3.47 16.17 2.38
C HIS A 289 3.06 14.86 3.08
N LEU A 290 1.78 14.53 3.09
CA LEU A 290 1.30 13.25 3.61
C LEU A 290 1.90 12.05 2.87
N GLY A 291 2.10 12.16 1.57
CA GLY A 291 2.71 11.13 0.75
C GLY A 291 4.19 10.87 1.04
N THR A 292 4.95 11.88 1.46
CA THR A 292 6.34 11.69 1.91
C THR A 292 6.43 10.88 3.20
N MET A 293 5.40 10.98 4.06
CA MET A 293 5.30 10.29 5.36
C MET A 293 4.35 9.08 5.31
N SER A 294 3.99 8.60 4.11
CA SER A 294 2.97 7.55 3.97
C SER A 294 3.31 6.24 4.64
N LEU A 295 4.60 5.92 4.76
CA LEU A 295 5.09 4.73 5.45
C LEU A 295 4.87 4.86 6.96
N GLU A 296 5.29 5.96 7.55
CA GLU A 296 5.17 6.24 8.97
C GLU A 296 3.69 6.35 9.40
N ILE A 297 2.87 7.00 8.58
CA ILE A 297 1.41 7.03 8.77
C ILE A 297 0.85 5.61 8.78
N TYR A 298 1.27 4.77 7.81
CA TYR A 298 0.83 3.39 7.74
C TYR A 298 1.28 2.58 8.98
N LEU A 299 2.49 2.76 9.47
CA LEU A 299 3.02 2.00 10.58
C LEU A 299 2.34 2.36 11.90
N ILE A 300 2.17 3.65 12.20
CA ILE A 300 1.76 4.10 13.53
C ILE A 300 0.25 4.15 13.76
N HIS A 301 -0.59 4.24 12.70
CA HIS A 301 -2.03 4.44 12.85
C HIS A 301 -2.71 3.36 13.71
N GLY A 302 -2.26 2.11 13.58
CA GLY A 302 -2.76 0.98 14.35
C GLY A 302 -2.56 1.13 15.86
N LEU A 303 -1.40 1.64 16.25
CA LEU A 303 -1.09 1.94 17.65
C LEU A 303 -1.96 3.08 18.17
N VAL A 304 -2.09 4.16 17.38
CA VAL A 304 -2.87 5.33 17.78
C VAL A 304 -4.34 4.99 18.02
N TYR A 305 -5.01 4.33 17.09
CA TYR A 305 -6.43 4.00 17.29
C TYR A 305 -6.67 3.03 18.46
N THR A 306 -5.70 2.13 18.70
CA THR A 306 -5.78 1.21 19.84
C THR A 306 -5.55 1.92 21.16
N TYR A 307 -4.59 2.86 21.21
CA TYR A 307 -4.32 3.67 22.40
C TYR A 307 -5.50 4.54 22.80
N LEU A 308 -6.14 5.19 21.82
CA LEU A 308 -7.32 6.05 22.05
C LEU A 308 -8.59 5.30 22.50
N ARG A 309 -8.59 3.97 22.48
CA ARG A 309 -9.60 3.07 23.06
C ARG A 309 -8.96 2.01 23.95
N GLY A 310 -7.87 2.39 24.61
CA GLY A 310 -7.14 1.56 25.53
C GLY A 310 -7.59 1.71 26.98
N PRO A 311 -6.84 1.05 27.90
CA PRO A 311 -7.16 1.08 29.32
C PRO A 311 -6.94 2.44 30.00
N TRP A 312 -6.09 3.29 29.44
CA TRP A 312 -5.74 4.60 30.00
C TRP A 312 -6.56 5.76 29.42
N LEU A 313 -7.04 5.58 28.20
CA LEU A 313 -7.83 6.59 27.50
C LEU A 313 -8.85 5.86 26.64
N PHE A 314 -10.14 6.14 26.86
CA PHE A 314 -11.21 5.55 26.09
C PHE A 314 -12.13 6.64 25.53
N ILE A 315 -12.01 6.88 24.22
CA ILE A 315 -12.87 7.80 23.51
C ILE A 315 -14.09 7.01 22.99
N GLU A 316 -15.22 7.18 23.66
CA GLU A 316 -16.48 6.50 23.32
C GLU A 316 -17.06 7.02 21.99
N ASN A 317 -17.04 8.35 21.79
CA ASN A 317 -17.59 8.97 20.60
C ASN A 317 -16.77 8.61 19.36
N GLU A 318 -17.37 7.80 18.45
CA GLU A 318 -16.71 7.28 17.25
C GLU A 318 -16.18 8.37 16.29
N PHE A 319 -16.91 9.48 16.16
CA PHE A 319 -16.46 10.59 15.32
C PHE A 319 -15.22 11.26 15.91
N LEU A 320 -15.24 11.58 17.20
CA LEU A 320 -14.10 12.18 17.88
C LEU A 320 -12.91 11.24 17.86
N TRP A 321 -13.12 9.93 18.12
CA TRP A 321 -12.08 8.92 18.05
C TRP A 321 -11.45 8.83 16.66
N THR A 322 -12.26 8.87 15.59
CA THR A 322 -11.78 8.85 14.20
C THR A 322 -10.96 10.08 13.88
N VAL A 323 -11.45 11.27 14.22
CA VAL A 323 -10.74 12.54 13.98
C VAL A 323 -9.43 12.59 14.76
N MET A 324 -9.45 12.23 16.05
CA MET A 324 -8.25 12.22 16.89
C MET A 324 -7.23 11.19 16.40
N THR A 325 -7.68 10.04 15.92
CA THR A 325 -6.78 9.04 15.31
C THR A 325 -6.06 9.61 14.09
N ILE A 326 -6.77 10.27 13.18
CA ILE A 326 -6.17 10.87 11.98
C ILE A 326 -5.14 11.94 12.39
N ILE A 327 -5.54 12.87 13.26
CA ILE A 327 -4.69 13.99 13.67
C ILE A 327 -3.43 13.48 14.38
N LEU A 328 -3.58 12.64 15.40
CA LEU A 328 -2.44 12.13 16.16
C LEU A 328 -1.53 11.23 15.33
N THR A 329 -2.09 10.44 14.42
CA THR A 329 -1.27 9.64 13.48
C THR A 329 -0.37 10.56 12.65
N ILE A 330 -0.91 11.64 12.08
CA ILE A 330 -0.14 12.58 11.27
C ILE A 330 0.91 13.30 12.14
N VAL A 331 0.53 13.76 13.33
CA VAL A 331 1.45 14.46 14.26
C VAL A 331 2.63 13.56 14.66
N ILE A 332 2.37 12.28 14.97
CA ILE A 332 3.41 11.32 15.36
C ILE A 332 4.26 10.90 14.14
N ALA A 333 3.67 10.80 12.95
CA ALA A 333 4.40 10.45 11.73
C ALA A 333 5.48 11.48 11.36
N VAL A 334 5.31 12.77 11.71
CA VAL A 334 6.31 13.82 11.41
C VAL A 334 7.67 13.53 12.05
N PRO A 335 7.83 13.40 13.37
CA PRO A 335 9.12 13.08 13.99
C PRO A 335 9.63 11.69 13.55
N MET A 336 8.78 10.70 13.35
CA MET A 336 9.19 9.40 12.81
C MET A 336 9.86 9.57 11.44
N HIS A 337 9.25 10.32 10.54
CA HIS A 337 9.79 10.59 9.21
C HIS A 337 11.18 11.26 9.25
N VAL A 338 11.43 12.15 10.22
CA VAL A 338 12.76 12.74 10.42
C VAL A 338 13.78 11.68 10.83
N VAL A 339 13.41 10.77 11.74
CA VAL A 339 14.28 9.66 12.17
C VAL A 339 14.56 8.71 11.01
N ASP A 340 13.53 8.31 10.27
CA ASP A 340 13.63 7.37 9.14
C ASP A 340 14.52 7.92 8.02
N ASN A 341 14.42 9.22 7.73
CA ASN A 341 15.31 9.87 6.78
C ASN A 341 16.77 9.86 7.24
N LYS A 342 17.05 10.10 8.53
CA LYS A 342 18.42 9.99 9.07
C LYS A 342 18.97 8.58 8.95
N ILE A 343 18.16 7.56 9.23
CA ILE A 343 18.53 6.14 9.06
C ILE A 343 18.84 5.84 7.59
N SER A 344 17.98 6.29 6.67
CA SER A 344 18.19 6.12 5.23
C SER A 344 19.51 6.74 4.76
N LEU A 345 19.83 7.95 5.20
CA LEU A 345 21.09 8.63 4.88
C LEU A 345 22.28 7.84 5.44
N LYS A 346 22.24 7.45 6.71
CA LYS A 346 23.33 6.69 7.35
C LYS A 346 23.61 5.35 6.66
N ILE A 347 22.56 4.64 6.21
CA ILE A 347 22.73 3.39 5.44
C ILE A 347 23.44 3.66 4.11
N LYS A 348 23.07 4.75 3.41
CA LYS A 348 23.73 5.12 2.14
C LYS A 348 25.19 5.49 2.34
N ASP A 349 25.50 6.26 3.38
CA ASP A 349 26.86 6.68 3.71
C ASP A 349 27.75 5.47 4.07
N MET A 350 27.25 4.56 4.92
CA MET A 350 27.97 3.32 5.25
C MET A 350 28.22 2.44 4.01
N TYR A 351 27.28 2.40 3.06
CA TYR A 351 27.49 1.67 1.81
C TYR A 351 28.57 2.32 0.95
N MET A 352 28.59 3.65 0.82
CA MET A 352 29.60 4.38 0.03
C MET A 352 31.01 4.24 0.63
N LEU A 353 31.15 4.33 1.93
CA LEU A 353 32.44 4.15 2.62
C LEU A 353 33.04 2.75 2.39
N ARG A 354 32.21 1.71 2.29
CA ARG A 354 32.67 0.33 2.04
C ARG A 354 33.10 0.03 0.61
N HIS A 355 32.69 0.87 -0.36
CA HIS A 355 32.91 0.59 -1.80
C HIS A 355 33.78 1.64 -2.49
N ASN A 356 34.14 2.73 -1.79
CA ASN A 356 35.06 3.77 -2.28
C ASN A 356 36.40 3.79 -1.50
N GLY A 357 36.62 2.92 -0.56
CA GLY A 357 37.89 2.59 0.08
C GLY A 357 38.38 1.22 -0.37
#